data_eb864d19c639f403fe99778f0c41b6ca
#
_entry.id   eb864d19c639f403fe99778f0c41b6ca
#
_cell.length_a   1.000
_cell.length_b   1.000
_cell.length_c   1.000
_cell.angle_alpha   90.00
_cell.angle_beta   90.00
_cell.angle_gamma   90.00
#
_symmetry.space_group_name_H-M   'P 1'
#
loop_
_entity.id
_entity.type
_entity.pdbx_description
1 polymer ?
#
loop_
_entity_poly.entity_id
_entity_poly.type
_entity_poly.pdbx_seq_one_letter_code
_entity_poly.pdbx_strand_id
1 'polypeptide(L)'
;PYIASVRNSTPYVGLISPPPHHDIYSIEDLSQLIYDLKNANRKARINVKLVSEVGVGTIAAGVAKAKADVILISGYDGGTGASPLTSLKHAGLPWELGIAEAQQTLVLNGLRSRVVLECDGQLKTGRDVAIACLLGAEEFGFSTAPLIASGCIMMRACHLNTCPVGIATQDPDLRKNFKGKPEHVINYMYFVAEELRQIMSELGFRSIDEMVGQSQKLNMNRAINHFKTEGIDLSKILYKPHKNISEDLIERNTELQNHNLENVIDFKILDDAKSAIFNKKSIELNYRIKNTDRTIGAIVSNEISNLHGPEGLPKNTLKLNFFGTGGQSFGCFATKGLLMKITGTTNDYFGK
;
A
#
# COMPACT_ATOMS: atom_id res chain seq x y z
N PRO A 1 -21.79 -16.31 14.43
CA PRO A 1 -21.02 -16.65 15.65
C PRO A 1 -19.60 -17.15 15.32
N TYR A 2 -19.44 -18.19 14.48
CA TYR A 2 -18.14 -18.79 14.18
C TYR A 2 -17.14 -17.79 13.56
N ILE A 3 -17.55 -17.03 12.53
CA ILE A 3 -16.68 -16.04 11.91
C ILE A 3 -16.30 -14.94 12.92
N ALA A 4 -17.23 -14.54 13.77
CA ALA A 4 -16.98 -13.54 14.81
C ALA A 4 -15.92 -14.02 15.81
N SER A 5 -15.94 -15.29 16.21
CA SER A 5 -14.92 -15.86 17.12
C SER A 5 -13.56 -15.93 16.47
N VAL A 6 -13.47 -16.26 15.16
CA VAL A 6 -12.20 -16.35 14.42
C VAL A 6 -11.61 -14.95 14.15
N ARG A 7 -12.47 -13.95 13.94
CA ARG A 7 -12.06 -12.57 13.60
C ARG A 7 -12.10 -11.59 14.77
N ASN A 8 -12.34 -12.08 16.00
CA ASN A 8 -12.46 -11.24 17.19
C ASN A 8 -13.49 -10.11 17.04
N SER A 9 -14.62 -10.40 16.35
CA SER A 9 -15.70 -9.44 16.13
C SER A 9 -16.94 -9.83 16.94
N THR A 10 -17.92 -8.92 17.03
CA THR A 10 -19.16 -9.16 17.78
C THR A 10 -20.04 -10.17 17.04
N PRO A 11 -20.49 -11.28 17.69
CA PRO A 11 -21.43 -12.22 17.09
C PRO A 11 -22.75 -11.54 16.68
N TYR A 12 -23.35 -12.05 15.60
CA TYR A 12 -24.65 -11.59 15.06
C TYR A 12 -24.65 -10.17 14.46
N VAL A 13 -23.51 -9.50 14.44
CA VAL A 13 -23.34 -8.25 13.68
C VAL A 13 -22.81 -8.58 12.29
N GLY A 14 -23.41 -8.00 11.25
CA GLY A 14 -22.93 -8.16 9.87
C GLY A 14 -21.50 -7.66 9.72
N LEU A 15 -20.65 -8.46 9.11
CA LEU A 15 -19.30 -8.01 8.72
C LEU A 15 -19.45 -7.15 7.47
N ILE A 16 -18.98 -5.91 7.54
CA ILE A 16 -18.87 -5.03 6.40
C ILE A 16 -17.47 -5.13 5.81
N SER A 17 -17.36 -4.91 4.52
CA SER A 17 -16.06 -4.78 3.86
C SER A 17 -15.29 -3.59 4.44
N PRO A 18 -13.95 -3.59 4.38
CA PRO A 18 -13.17 -2.43 4.78
C PRO A 18 -13.68 -1.15 4.09
N PRO A 19 -13.64 0.02 4.77
CA PRO A 19 -14.15 1.28 4.23
C PRO A 19 -13.75 1.59 2.79
N PRO A 20 -12.49 1.38 2.35
CA PRO A 20 -12.09 1.66 0.96
C PRO A 20 -12.93 0.98 -0.12
N HIS A 21 -13.52 -0.18 0.17
CA HIS A 21 -14.32 -0.92 -0.81
C HIS A 21 -15.68 -0.27 -1.11
N HIS A 22 -16.18 0.58 -0.21
CA HIS A 22 -17.48 1.22 -0.33
C HIS A 22 -17.42 2.74 -0.41
N ASP A 23 -16.26 3.33 -0.10
CA ASP A 23 -16.08 4.78 -0.01
C ASP A 23 -15.23 5.33 -1.15
N ILE A 24 -14.49 4.48 -1.87
CA ILE A 24 -13.58 4.88 -2.95
C ILE A 24 -14.13 4.41 -4.29
N TYR A 25 -14.60 5.36 -5.10
CA TYR A 25 -15.16 5.11 -6.43
C TYR A 25 -14.43 5.87 -7.54
N SER A 26 -13.51 6.78 -7.17
CA SER A 26 -12.73 7.56 -8.11
C SER A 26 -11.30 7.79 -7.61
N ILE A 27 -10.43 8.30 -8.48
CA ILE A 27 -9.06 8.72 -8.10
C ILE A 27 -9.11 9.91 -7.14
N GLU A 28 -10.12 10.76 -7.23
CA GLU A 28 -10.34 11.89 -6.32
C GLU A 28 -10.67 11.42 -4.90
N ASP A 29 -11.54 10.44 -4.75
CA ASP A 29 -11.83 9.81 -3.45
C ASP A 29 -10.57 9.17 -2.86
N LEU A 30 -9.80 8.46 -3.69
CA LEU A 30 -8.52 7.88 -3.28
C LEU A 30 -7.53 8.96 -2.83
N SER A 31 -7.44 10.06 -3.57
CA SER A 31 -6.57 11.20 -3.21
C SER A 31 -6.95 11.79 -1.85
N GLN A 32 -8.25 11.90 -1.56
CA GLN A 32 -8.72 12.36 -0.25
C GLN A 32 -8.36 11.36 0.86
N LEU A 33 -8.54 10.04 0.64
CA LEU A 33 -8.14 9.03 1.62
C LEU A 33 -6.63 9.04 1.88
N ILE A 34 -5.81 9.16 0.83
CA ILE A 34 -4.35 9.28 0.97
C ILE A 34 -3.99 10.51 1.83
N TYR A 35 -4.65 11.65 1.56
CA TYR A 35 -4.47 12.86 2.32
C TYR A 35 -4.87 12.67 3.80
N ASP A 36 -6.01 12.01 4.08
CA ASP A 36 -6.47 11.71 5.44
C ASP A 36 -5.47 10.84 6.20
N LEU A 37 -5.00 9.76 5.58
CA LEU A 37 -4.03 8.84 6.17
C LEU A 37 -2.68 9.53 6.44
N LYS A 38 -2.27 10.42 5.54
CA LYS A 38 -1.03 11.18 5.70
C LYS A 38 -1.13 12.21 6.83
N ASN A 39 -2.32 12.81 7.04
CA ASN A 39 -2.58 13.64 8.22
C ASN A 39 -2.61 12.81 9.51
N ALA A 40 -3.17 11.60 9.47
CA ALA A 40 -3.16 10.70 10.62
C ALA A 40 -1.76 10.21 10.98
N ASN A 41 -0.89 9.94 10.00
CA ASN A 41 0.51 9.60 10.24
C ASN A 41 1.42 10.10 9.11
N ARG A 42 2.04 11.24 9.30
CA ARG A 42 2.94 11.88 8.32
C ARG A 42 4.16 11.06 7.95
N LYS A 43 4.62 10.16 8.82
CA LYS A 43 5.79 9.31 8.61
C LYS A 43 5.46 8.03 7.84
N ALA A 44 4.20 7.61 7.83
CA ALA A 44 3.79 6.41 7.13
C ALA A 44 3.87 6.61 5.60
N ARG A 45 4.33 5.60 4.89
CA ARG A 45 4.21 5.52 3.43
C ARG A 45 2.82 4.95 3.09
N ILE A 46 2.14 5.60 2.17
CA ILE A 46 0.82 5.16 1.71
C ILE A 46 1.01 4.32 0.45
N ASN A 47 0.66 3.04 0.56
CA ASN A 47 0.74 2.07 -0.52
C ASN A 47 -0.65 1.80 -1.11
N VAL A 48 -0.76 1.89 -2.42
CA VAL A 48 -2.00 1.59 -3.15
C VAL A 48 -1.77 0.35 -4.01
N LYS A 49 -2.58 -0.69 -3.76
CA LYS A 49 -2.53 -1.96 -4.50
C LYS A 49 -3.43 -1.91 -5.72
N LEU A 50 -2.85 -2.22 -6.87
CA LEU A 50 -3.54 -2.36 -8.16
C LEU A 50 -3.38 -3.78 -8.69
N VAL A 51 -4.41 -4.29 -9.33
CA VAL A 51 -4.33 -5.58 -10.03
C VAL A 51 -3.68 -5.39 -11.40
N SER A 52 -2.78 -6.30 -11.77
CA SER A 52 -2.24 -6.37 -13.13
C SER A 52 -3.36 -6.69 -14.12
N GLU A 53 -3.76 -5.71 -14.89
CA GLU A 53 -4.76 -5.82 -15.96
C GLU A 53 -4.47 -4.78 -17.05
N VAL A 54 -5.13 -4.92 -18.19
CA VAL A 54 -4.98 -3.95 -19.30
C VAL A 54 -5.45 -2.56 -18.85
N GLY A 55 -4.61 -1.54 -19.03
CA GLY A 55 -4.91 -0.16 -18.61
C GLY A 55 -4.41 0.20 -17.21
N VAL A 56 -3.78 -0.73 -16.48
CA VAL A 56 -3.26 -0.48 -15.14
C VAL A 56 -2.26 0.68 -15.10
N GLY A 57 -1.51 0.90 -16.18
CA GLY A 57 -0.61 2.05 -16.31
C GLY A 57 -1.31 3.39 -16.18
N THR A 58 -2.49 3.54 -16.79
CA THR A 58 -3.31 4.75 -16.67
C THR A 58 -3.81 4.96 -15.24
N ILE A 59 -4.23 3.88 -14.59
CA ILE A 59 -4.64 3.91 -13.17
C ILE A 59 -3.45 4.28 -12.29
N ALA A 60 -2.27 3.68 -12.52
CA ALA A 60 -1.05 3.99 -11.79
C ALA A 60 -0.65 5.46 -11.93
N ALA A 61 -0.79 6.05 -13.13
CA ALA A 61 -0.56 7.49 -13.32
C ALA A 61 -1.54 8.35 -12.50
N GLY A 62 -2.82 7.96 -12.43
CA GLY A 62 -3.82 8.59 -11.56
C GLY A 62 -3.45 8.49 -10.09
N VAL A 63 -3.05 7.31 -9.62
CA VAL A 63 -2.63 7.04 -8.23
C VAL A 63 -1.37 7.82 -7.86
N ALA A 64 -0.39 7.92 -8.77
CA ALA A 64 0.79 8.78 -8.57
C ALA A 64 0.43 10.26 -8.44
N LYS A 65 -0.52 10.76 -9.25
CA LYS A 65 -1.07 12.12 -9.13
C LYS A 65 -1.87 12.32 -7.84
N ALA A 66 -2.55 11.27 -7.35
CA ALA A 66 -3.23 11.25 -6.05
C ALA A 66 -2.27 11.21 -4.86
N LYS A 67 -0.95 11.20 -5.13
CA LYS A 67 0.15 11.27 -4.15
C LYS A 67 0.35 10.02 -3.30
N ALA A 68 0.07 8.83 -3.82
CA ALA A 68 0.56 7.60 -3.18
C ALA A 68 2.09 7.59 -3.13
N ASP A 69 2.66 7.10 -2.05
CA ASP A 69 4.13 6.93 -1.91
C ASP A 69 4.60 5.67 -2.64
N VAL A 70 3.76 4.62 -2.65
CA VAL A 70 4.04 3.32 -3.26
C VAL A 70 2.85 2.86 -4.09
N ILE A 71 3.10 2.26 -5.22
CA ILE A 71 2.10 1.57 -6.04
C ILE A 71 2.51 0.10 -6.16
N LEU A 72 1.71 -0.78 -5.57
CA LEU A 72 1.88 -2.23 -5.71
C LEU A 72 1.10 -2.74 -6.91
N ILE A 73 1.82 -3.32 -7.87
CA ILE A 73 1.22 -4.05 -8.99
C ILE A 73 1.17 -5.55 -8.63
N SER A 74 -0.03 -6.06 -8.48
CA SER A 74 -0.27 -7.44 -8.06
C SER A 74 -0.65 -8.32 -9.24
N GLY A 75 0.08 -9.41 -9.45
CA GLY A 75 -0.27 -10.42 -10.47
C GLY A 75 -1.54 -11.19 -10.10
N TYR A 76 -2.13 -11.87 -11.09
CA TYR A 76 -3.32 -12.72 -10.91
C TYR A 76 -3.10 -13.91 -9.97
N ASP A 77 -1.90 -14.42 -9.92
CA ASP A 77 -1.57 -15.63 -9.15
C ASP A 77 -1.28 -15.28 -7.69
N GLY A 78 -2.31 -15.32 -6.91
CA GLY A 78 -2.26 -14.97 -5.49
C GLY A 78 -3.67 -14.98 -4.90
N GLY A 79 -3.86 -14.19 -3.86
CA GLY A 79 -5.14 -14.04 -3.20
C GLY A 79 -5.49 -15.15 -2.23
N THR A 80 -6.74 -15.16 -1.80
CA THR A 80 -7.24 -16.05 -0.76
C THR A 80 -7.81 -17.35 -1.33
N GLY A 81 -7.61 -18.46 -0.62
CA GLY A 81 -8.28 -19.73 -0.92
C GLY A 81 -9.80 -19.68 -0.77
N ALA A 82 -10.36 -18.63 -0.16
CA ALA A 82 -11.80 -18.40 -0.08
C ALA A 82 -12.42 -17.84 -1.35
N SER A 83 -11.61 -17.32 -2.29
CA SER A 83 -12.11 -16.85 -3.58
C SER A 83 -12.60 -17.99 -4.46
N PRO A 84 -13.63 -17.75 -5.30
CA PRO A 84 -14.04 -18.73 -6.30
C PRO A 84 -12.87 -19.15 -7.20
N LEU A 85 -12.84 -20.40 -7.60
CA LEU A 85 -11.77 -20.95 -8.44
C LEU A 85 -11.62 -20.20 -9.77
N THR A 86 -12.72 -19.71 -10.33
CA THR A 86 -12.75 -18.87 -11.52
C THR A 86 -11.99 -17.55 -11.32
N SER A 87 -12.19 -16.89 -10.18
CA SER A 87 -11.46 -15.67 -9.84
C SER A 87 -9.96 -15.92 -9.65
N LEU A 88 -9.59 -17.03 -8.97
CA LEU A 88 -8.20 -17.40 -8.77
C LEU A 88 -7.46 -17.70 -10.08
N LYS A 89 -8.17 -18.17 -11.10
CA LYS A 89 -7.56 -18.59 -12.36
C LYS A 89 -7.65 -17.55 -13.48
N HIS A 90 -8.60 -16.63 -13.41
CA HIS A 90 -8.98 -15.80 -14.56
C HIS A 90 -9.13 -14.32 -14.25
N ALA A 91 -9.01 -13.89 -12.99
CA ALA A 91 -9.04 -12.46 -12.64
C ALA A 91 -7.62 -11.90 -12.63
N GLY A 92 -7.37 -10.90 -13.48
CA GLY A 92 -6.06 -10.27 -13.62
C GLY A 92 -5.15 -10.94 -14.64
N LEU A 93 -3.97 -10.38 -14.79
CA LEU A 93 -2.90 -10.79 -15.71
C LEU A 93 -1.63 -11.13 -14.92
N PRO A 94 -0.63 -11.80 -15.55
CA PRO A 94 0.70 -11.92 -14.97
C PRO A 94 1.26 -10.55 -14.55
N TRP A 95 1.97 -10.53 -13.43
CA TRP A 95 2.55 -9.28 -12.89
C TRP A 95 3.53 -8.61 -13.86
N GLU A 96 4.20 -9.39 -14.73
CA GLU A 96 5.16 -8.90 -15.72
C GLU A 96 4.52 -7.90 -16.70
N LEU A 97 3.25 -8.16 -17.09
CA LEU A 97 2.49 -7.27 -17.96
C LEU A 97 2.16 -5.96 -17.25
N GLY A 98 1.63 -6.07 -16.04
CA GLY A 98 1.19 -4.90 -15.28
C GLY A 98 2.33 -3.99 -14.84
N ILE A 99 3.45 -4.56 -14.37
CA ILE A 99 4.59 -3.75 -13.94
C ILE A 99 5.24 -3.02 -15.11
N ALA A 100 5.38 -3.70 -16.27
CA ALA A 100 5.94 -3.08 -17.47
C ALA A 100 5.06 -1.92 -17.97
N GLU A 101 3.74 -2.11 -18.02
CA GLU A 101 2.79 -1.06 -18.42
C GLU A 101 2.82 0.13 -17.45
N ALA A 102 2.82 -0.13 -16.13
CA ALA A 102 2.90 0.90 -15.10
C ALA A 102 4.22 1.69 -15.20
N GLN A 103 5.35 1.00 -15.30
CA GLN A 103 6.67 1.62 -15.45
C GLN A 103 6.71 2.53 -16.67
N GLN A 104 6.35 2.01 -17.83
CA GLN A 104 6.39 2.77 -19.09
C GLN A 104 5.48 4.01 -19.02
N THR A 105 4.26 3.85 -18.50
CA THR A 105 3.30 4.96 -18.39
C THR A 105 3.78 6.04 -17.44
N LEU A 106 4.31 5.65 -16.27
CA LEU A 106 4.83 6.60 -15.27
C LEU A 106 6.04 7.37 -15.80
N VAL A 107 6.95 6.68 -16.49
CA VAL A 107 8.14 7.29 -17.11
C VAL A 107 7.72 8.30 -18.19
N LEU A 108 6.85 7.90 -19.12
CA LEU A 108 6.37 8.76 -20.21
C LEU A 108 5.61 10.01 -19.72
N ASN A 109 4.98 9.93 -18.55
CA ASN A 109 4.25 11.05 -17.94
C ASN A 109 5.08 11.87 -16.95
N GLY A 110 6.37 11.58 -16.74
CA GLY A 110 7.22 12.27 -15.77
C GLY A 110 6.75 12.10 -14.32
N LEU A 111 6.14 10.97 -14.01
CA LEU A 111 5.58 10.66 -12.69
C LEU A 111 6.42 9.66 -11.89
N ARG A 112 7.37 8.99 -12.57
CA ARG A 112 8.11 7.87 -11.99
C ARG A 112 9.04 8.27 -10.85
N SER A 113 9.59 9.47 -10.88
CA SER A 113 10.54 9.98 -9.88
C SER A 113 10.00 9.98 -8.44
N ARG A 114 8.71 10.20 -8.27
CA ARG A 114 8.08 10.47 -6.97
C ARG A 114 7.27 9.31 -6.38
N VAL A 115 7.25 8.15 -7.02
CA VAL A 115 6.51 6.97 -6.56
C VAL A 115 7.38 5.73 -6.66
N VAL A 116 7.34 4.88 -5.63
CA VAL A 116 7.97 3.57 -5.66
C VAL A 116 7.03 2.58 -6.33
N LEU A 117 7.54 1.73 -7.22
CA LEU A 117 6.81 0.59 -7.75
C LEU A 117 7.17 -0.68 -6.98
N GLU A 118 6.14 -1.32 -6.45
CA GLU A 118 6.22 -2.62 -5.80
C GLU A 118 5.54 -3.67 -6.68
N CYS A 119 6.02 -4.91 -6.62
CA CYS A 119 5.48 -6.04 -7.38
C CYS A 119 5.24 -7.24 -6.48
N ASP A 120 4.09 -7.88 -6.59
CA ASP A 120 3.80 -9.19 -6.00
C ASP A 120 3.05 -10.11 -7.00
N GLY A 121 2.86 -11.36 -6.63
CA GLY A 121 2.16 -12.35 -7.44
C GLY A 121 3.05 -13.54 -7.76
N GLN A 122 3.39 -14.35 -6.74
CA GLN A 122 4.21 -15.58 -6.85
C GLN A 122 5.71 -15.35 -7.13
N LEU A 123 6.27 -14.24 -6.67
CA LEU A 123 7.73 -14.12 -6.62
C LEU A 123 8.30 -15.16 -5.66
N LYS A 124 9.31 -15.93 -6.08
CA LYS A 124 9.87 -17.06 -5.32
C LYS A 124 11.39 -17.12 -5.33
N THR A 125 12.04 -16.58 -6.37
CA THR A 125 13.47 -16.72 -6.62
C THR A 125 14.13 -15.37 -6.84
N GLY A 126 15.45 -15.33 -6.73
CA GLY A 126 16.22 -14.14 -7.11
C GLY A 126 16.07 -13.78 -8.58
N ARG A 127 15.81 -14.78 -9.44
CA ARG A 127 15.50 -14.56 -10.86
C ARG A 127 14.18 -13.81 -11.04
N ASP A 128 13.12 -14.16 -10.29
CA ASP A 128 11.83 -13.45 -10.36
C ASP A 128 12.02 -11.98 -9.95
N VAL A 129 12.78 -11.75 -8.89
CA VAL A 129 13.15 -10.40 -8.43
C VAL A 129 13.93 -9.64 -9.50
N ALA A 130 14.91 -10.28 -10.13
CA ALA A 130 15.70 -9.66 -11.20
C ALA A 130 14.82 -9.23 -12.39
N ILE A 131 13.90 -10.10 -12.82
CA ILE A 131 12.96 -9.78 -13.91
C ILE A 131 12.06 -8.62 -13.51
N ALA A 132 11.47 -8.66 -12.30
CA ALA A 132 10.60 -7.58 -11.80
C ALA A 132 11.34 -6.25 -11.72
N CYS A 133 12.58 -6.25 -11.25
CA CYS A 133 13.43 -5.06 -11.18
C CYS A 133 13.74 -4.51 -12.58
N LEU A 134 14.15 -5.35 -13.52
CA LEU A 134 14.42 -4.96 -14.91
C LEU A 134 13.18 -4.39 -15.60
N LEU A 135 11.97 -4.80 -15.20
CA LEU A 135 10.71 -4.25 -15.69
C LEU A 135 10.22 -3.02 -14.92
N GLY A 136 10.91 -2.63 -13.83
CA GLY A 136 10.69 -1.37 -13.15
C GLY A 136 10.31 -1.45 -11.68
N ALA A 137 10.22 -2.63 -11.06
CA ALA A 137 9.95 -2.75 -9.64
C ALA A 137 11.17 -2.41 -8.78
N GLU A 138 10.94 -1.76 -7.64
CA GLU A 138 11.94 -1.40 -6.63
C GLU A 138 11.71 -2.16 -5.31
N GLU A 139 10.47 -2.60 -5.06
CA GLU A 139 10.08 -3.37 -3.89
C GLU A 139 9.36 -4.65 -4.33
N PHE A 140 9.46 -5.71 -3.51
CA PHE A 140 9.06 -7.05 -3.90
C PHE A 140 8.28 -7.74 -2.79
N GLY A 141 7.04 -8.15 -3.08
CA GLY A 141 6.16 -8.83 -2.13
C GLY A 141 6.26 -10.35 -2.23
N PHE A 142 6.50 -11.01 -1.09
CA PHE A 142 6.54 -12.47 -0.98
C PHE A 142 5.47 -12.97 -0.02
N SER A 143 4.74 -14.01 -0.40
CA SER A 143 3.76 -14.66 0.47
C SER A 143 3.92 -16.18 0.45
N THR A 144 3.69 -16.82 -0.69
CA THR A 144 3.67 -18.28 -0.84
C THR A 144 5.01 -18.92 -0.47
N ALA A 145 6.12 -18.37 -0.94
CA ALA A 145 7.43 -18.98 -0.72
C ALA A 145 7.89 -18.93 0.76
N PRO A 146 7.76 -17.83 1.51
CA PRO A 146 7.99 -17.84 2.97
C PRO A 146 7.07 -18.78 3.74
N LEU A 147 5.80 -18.93 3.31
CA LEU A 147 4.89 -19.91 3.90
C LEU A 147 5.37 -21.34 3.68
N ILE A 148 5.82 -21.67 2.47
CA ILE A 148 6.39 -23.00 2.16
C ILE A 148 7.66 -23.23 2.98
N ALA A 149 8.56 -22.27 3.06
CA ALA A 149 9.75 -22.33 3.89
C ALA A 149 9.42 -22.59 5.37
N SER A 150 8.28 -22.11 5.85
CA SER A 150 7.76 -22.33 7.21
C SER A 150 7.02 -23.67 7.36
N GLY A 151 6.90 -24.50 6.30
CA GLY A 151 6.26 -25.81 6.33
C GLY A 151 4.83 -25.86 5.83
N CYS A 152 4.36 -24.85 5.07
CA CYS A 152 3.06 -24.88 4.42
C CYS A 152 3.04 -25.94 3.32
N ILE A 153 1.99 -26.76 3.31
CA ILE A 153 1.77 -27.82 2.30
C ILE A 153 0.81 -27.43 1.19
N MET A 154 0.46 -26.15 1.09
CA MET A 154 -0.38 -25.58 0.03
C MET A 154 -1.79 -26.20 -0.12
N MET A 155 -2.37 -26.65 0.99
CA MET A 155 -3.75 -27.19 1.01
C MET A 155 -4.83 -26.17 0.63
N ARG A 156 -4.52 -24.87 0.74
CA ARG A 156 -5.45 -23.76 0.49
C ARG A 156 -6.75 -23.79 1.32
N ALA A 157 -6.71 -24.43 2.50
CA ALA A 157 -7.80 -24.45 3.48
C ALA A 157 -7.65 -23.40 4.58
N CYS A 158 -6.85 -22.36 4.33
CA CYS A 158 -6.51 -21.33 5.32
C CYS A 158 -7.73 -20.57 5.88
N HIS A 159 -8.76 -20.40 5.06
CA HIS A 159 -10.01 -19.70 5.42
C HIS A 159 -10.96 -20.54 6.27
N LEU A 160 -10.73 -21.86 6.40
CA LEU A 160 -11.60 -22.80 7.10
C LEU A 160 -11.20 -23.04 8.56
N ASN A 161 -10.08 -22.47 9.02
CA ASN A 161 -9.51 -22.73 10.35
C ASN A 161 -9.10 -24.19 10.57
N THR A 162 -8.85 -24.96 9.50
CA THR A 162 -8.57 -26.40 9.52
C THR A 162 -7.15 -26.74 9.03
N CYS A 163 -6.22 -25.79 9.09
CA CYS A 163 -4.86 -26.01 8.60
C CYS A 163 -4.14 -27.12 9.37
N PRO A 164 -3.84 -28.29 8.75
CA PRO A 164 -3.30 -29.44 9.48
C PRO A 164 -1.86 -29.25 9.95
N VAL A 165 -1.12 -28.32 9.33
CA VAL A 165 0.26 -27.98 9.71
C VAL A 165 0.35 -26.80 10.68
N GLY A 166 -0.79 -26.28 11.14
CA GLY A 166 -0.84 -25.27 12.20
C GLY A 166 -0.46 -23.84 11.82
N ILE A 167 -0.18 -23.54 10.54
CA ILE A 167 0.26 -22.20 10.10
C ILE A 167 -0.89 -21.20 10.09
N ALA A 168 -2.04 -21.59 9.55
CA ALA A 168 -3.19 -20.71 9.31
C ALA A 168 -4.43 -21.22 10.05
N THR A 169 -4.35 -21.35 11.37
CA THR A 169 -5.45 -21.79 12.22
C THR A 169 -5.36 -21.14 13.59
N GLN A 170 -6.51 -20.93 14.22
CA GLN A 170 -6.65 -20.53 15.63
C GLN A 170 -6.95 -21.74 16.53
N ASP A 171 -7.18 -22.93 15.96
CA ASP A 171 -7.41 -24.15 16.71
C ASP A 171 -6.14 -24.52 17.52
N PRO A 172 -6.23 -24.62 18.87
CA PRO A 172 -5.06 -24.88 19.73
C PRO A 172 -4.38 -26.23 19.46
N ASP A 173 -5.13 -27.25 19.05
CA ASP A 173 -4.59 -28.57 18.78
C ASP A 173 -3.87 -28.63 17.44
N LEU A 174 -4.44 -28.01 16.42
CA LEU A 174 -3.79 -27.90 15.11
C LEU A 174 -2.54 -27.01 15.17
N ARG A 175 -2.54 -25.94 15.96
CA ARG A 175 -1.36 -25.07 16.15
C ARG A 175 -0.14 -25.79 16.71
N LYS A 176 -0.31 -26.86 17.48
CA LYS A 176 0.78 -27.72 18.00
C LYS A 176 1.58 -28.39 16.87
N ASN A 177 1.00 -28.52 15.70
CA ASN A 177 1.64 -29.13 14.52
C ASN A 177 2.61 -28.17 13.81
N PHE A 178 2.60 -26.86 14.15
CA PHE A 178 3.48 -25.90 13.51
C PHE A 178 4.94 -26.14 13.90
N LYS A 179 5.77 -26.43 12.90
CA LYS A 179 7.21 -26.71 13.05
C LYS A 179 8.10 -25.64 12.42
N GLY A 180 7.51 -24.58 11.86
CA GLY A 180 8.26 -23.48 11.25
C GLY A 180 9.08 -22.73 12.31
N LYS A 181 10.23 -22.24 11.85
CA LYS A 181 11.14 -21.42 12.66
C LYS A 181 11.47 -20.14 11.89
N PRO A 182 11.75 -19.01 12.60
CA PRO A 182 12.17 -17.78 11.93
C PRO A 182 13.37 -17.98 10.99
N GLU A 183 14.32 -18.85 11.39
CA GLU A 183 15.53 -19.15 10.62
C GLU A 183 15.23 -19.72 9.23
N HIS A 184 14.14 -20.45 9.06
CA HIS A 184 13.75 -20.97 7.75
C HIS A 184 13.44 -19.82 6.77
N VAL A 185 12.73 -18.80 7.24
CA VAL A 185 12.40 -17.63 6.42
C VAL A 185 13.63 -16.75 6.19
N ILE A 186 14.44 -16.55 7.24
CA ILE A 186 15.70 -15.80 7.16
C ILE A 186 16.62 -16.42 6.11
N ASN A 187 16.88 -17.73 6.20
CA ASN A 187 17.74 -18.44 5.25
C ASN A 187 17.18 -18.37 3.82
N TYR A 188 15.85 -18.55 3.68
CA TYR A 188 15.21 -18.42 2.38
C TYR A 188 15.45 -17.04 1.75
N MET A 189 15.29 -15.96 2.52
CA MET A 189 15.54 -14.60 2.02
C MET A 189 17.01 -14.36 1.67
N TYR A 190 17.94 -14.93 2.44
CA TYR A 190 19.36 -14.90 2.09
C TYR A 190 19.63 -15.61 0.76
N PHE A 191 19.02 -16.75 0.50
CA PHE A 191 19.19 -17.46 -0.77
C PHE A 191 18.63 -16.68 -1.95
N VAL A 192 17.46 -16.05 -1.81
CA VAL A 192 16.88 -15.16 -2.83
C VAL A 192 17.83 -13.99 -3.11
N ALA A 193 18.34 -13.35 -2.07
CA ALA A 193 19.25 -12.22 -2.21
C ALA A 193 20.60 -12.62 -2.86
N GLU A 194 21.12 -13.79 -2.51
CA GLU A 194 22.39 -14.28 -3.09
C GLU A 194 22.23 -14.67 -4.57
N GLU A 195 21.13 -15.33 -4.92
CA GLU A 195 20.83 -15.62 -6.34
C GLU A 195 20.68 -14.31 -7.13
N LEU A 196 19.96 -13.32 -6.58
CA LEU A 196 19.83 -12.00 -7.20
C LEU A 196 21.20 -11.34 -7.38
N ARG A 197 22.07 -11.38 -6.36
CA ARG A 197 23.43 -10.82 -6.41
C ARG A 197 24.27 -11.44 -7.53
N GLN A 198 24.15 -12.76 -7.73
CA GLN A 198 24.85 -13.47 -8.80
C GLN A 198 24.35 -13.01 -10.18
N ILE A 199 23.01 -12.93 -10.37
CA ILE A 199 22.40 -12.45 -11.62
C ILE A 199 22.83 -10.98 -11.89
N MET A 200 22.80 -10.12 -10.89
CA MET A 200 23.27 -8.73 -11.02
C MET A 200 24.74 -8.66 -11.47
N SER A 201 25.59 -9.49 -10.90
CA SER A 201 27.01 -9.58 -11.29
C SER A 201 27.18 -10.01 -12.75
N GLU A 202 26.43 -11.00 -13.21
CA GLU A 202 26.46 -11.47 -14.61
C GLU A 202 25.96 -10.40 -15.59
N LEU A 203 24.97 -9.57 -15.17
CA LEU A 203 24.43 -8.48 -15.97
C LEU A 203 25.27 -7.19 -15.90
N GLY A 204 26.22 -7.11 -14.96
CA GLY A 204 27.13 -5.97 -14.77
C GLY A 204 26.57 -4.85 -13.91
N PHE A 205 25.53 -5.10 -13.08
CA PHE A 205 24.95 -4.13 -12.14
C PHE A 205 25.62 -4.20 -10.77
N ARG A 206 25.85 -3.04 -10.15
CA ARG A 206 26.42 -2.91 -8.79
C ARG A 206 25.37 -2.67 -7.71
N SER A 207 24.23 -2.14 -8.10
CA SER A 207 23.09 -1.86 -7.20
C SER A 207 21.78 -2.17 -7.87
N ILE A 208 20.72 -2.34 -7.04
CA ILE A 208 19.35 -2.47 -7.52
C ILE A 208 18.94 -1.22 -8.29
N ASP A 209 19.29 -0.05 -7.79
CA ASP A 209 19.00 1.24 -8.42
C ASP A 209 19.48 1.34 -9.87
N GLU A 210 20.64 0.75 -10.18
CA GLU A 210 21.17 0.69 -11.55
C GLU A 210 20.39 -0.28 -12.44
N MET A 211 19.74 -1.27 -11.86
CA MET A 211 19.03 -2.32 -12.58
C MET A 211 17.56 -1.97 -12.87
N VAL A 212 16.96 -1.07 -12.08
CA VAL A 212 15.54 -0.70 -12.23
C VAL A 212 15.24 -0.18 -13.64
N GLY A 213 14.25 -0.78 -14.30
CA GLY A 213 13.78 -0.35 -15.62
C GLY A 213 14.70 -0.70 -16.79
N GLN A 214 15.77 -1.47 -16.59
CA GLN A 214 16.72 -1.85 -17.64
C GLN A 214 16.22 -3.03 -18.47
N SER A 215 14.99 -2.94 -19.00
CA SER A 215 14.29 -4.01 -19.73
C SER A 215 15.04 -4.54 -20.96
N GLN A 216 15.94 -3.74 -21.56
CA GLN A 216 16.79 -4.16 -22.70
C GLN A 216 17.78 -5.27 -22.33
N LYS A 217 18.01 -5.54 -21.04
CA LYS A 217 18.83 -6.67 -20.59
C LYS A 217 18.06 -8.01 -20.62
N LEU A 218 16.76 -7.98 -20.80
CA LEU A 218 15.92 -9.18 -20.97
C LEU A 218 15.98 -9.65 -22.43
N ASN A 219 16.31 -10.93 -22.65
CA ASN A 219 16.46 -11.50 -23.97
C ASN A 219 15.35 -12.55 -24.24
N MET A 220 14.57 -12.33 -25.28
CA MET A 220 13.49 -13.23 -25.71
C MET A 220 13.98 -14.48 -26.44
N ASN A 221 15.21 -14.48 -27.01
CA ASN A 221 15.63 -15.49 -27.98
C ASN A 221 15.65 -16.93 -27.44
N ARG A 222 15.77 -17.13 -26.12
CA ARG A 222 15.70 -18.45 -25.50
C ARG A 222 14.28 -18.96 -25.26
N ALA A 223 13.30 -18.05 -25.17
CA ALA A 223 11.90 -18.40 -24.98
C ALA A 223 11.22 -18.83 -26.28
N ILE A 224 11.70 -18.38 -27.43
CA ILE A 224 11.09 -18.57 -28.76
C ILE A 224 11.13 -20.04 -29.25
N ASN A 225 12.01 -20.88 -28.69
CA ASN A 225 12.19 -22.26 -29.13
C ASN A 225 11.20 -23.26 -28.52
N HIS A 226 10.19 -22.81 -27.77
CA HIS A 226 9.18 -23.67 -27.18
C HIS A 226 7.86 -23.57 -27.96
N PHE A 227 7.22 -24.65 -28.28
CA PHE A 227 5.99 -24.68 -29.13
C PHE A 227 4.85 -23.80 -28.59
N LYS A 228 4.77 -23.57 -27.28
CA LYS A 228 3.77 -22.67 -26.66
C LYS A 228 4.11 -21.17 -26.78
N THR A 229 5.34 -20.84 -27.18
CA THR A 229 5.80 -19.46 -27.31
C THR A 229 5.87 -19.00 -28.76
N GLU A 230 5.58 -19.91 -29.69
CA GLU A 230 5.50 -19.60 -31.11
C GLU A 230 4.43 -18.52 -31.36
N GLY A 231 4.83 -17.41 -31.96
CA GLY A 231 3.96 -16.27 -32.24
C GLY A 231 3.76 -15.29 -31.07
N ILE A 232 4.38 -15.49 -29.91
CA ILE A 232 4.34 -14.51 -28.81
C ILE A 232 5.35 -13.40 -29.09
N ASP A 233 4.85 -12.16 -29.15
CA ASP A 233 5.67 -10.95 -29.22
C ASP A 233 5.72 -10.24 -27.85
N LEU A 234 6.89 -10.23 -27.22
CA LEU A 234 7.15 -9.55 -25.95
C LEU A 234 7.75 -8.14 -26.14
N SER A 235 7.90 -7.66 -27.36
CA SER A 235 8.55 -6.37 -27.64
C SER A 235 7.91 -5.20 -26.89
N LYS A 236 6.58 -5.23 -26.72
CA LYS A 236 5.85 -4.19 -25.97
C LYS A 236 6.14 -4.21 -24.46
N ILE A 237 6.31 -5.38 -23.86
CA ILE A 237 6.68 -5.52 -22.45
C ILE A 237 8.11 -5.03 -22.23
N LEU A 238 9.00 -5.35 -23.15
CA LEU A 238 10.42 -5.01 -23.09
C LEU A 238 10.72 -3.59 -23.61
N TYR A 239 9.69 -2.88 -24.10
CA TYR A 239 9.86 -1.52 -24.59
C TYR A 239 10.40 -0.61 -23.51
N LYS A 240 11.52 0.05 -23.82
CA LYS A 240 12.09 1.10 -22.99
C LYS A 240 11.70 2.46 -23.54
N PRO A 241 10.97 3.31 -22.78
CA PRO A 241 10.63 4.64 -23.24
C PRO A 241 11.87 5.45 -23.56
N HIS A 242 11.85 6.14 -24.69
CA HIS A 242 12.89 7.09 -25.09
C HIS A 242 12.25 8.46 -25.33
N LYS A 243 12.84 9.53 -24.80
CA LYS A 243 12.54 10.89 -25.26
C LYS A 243 13.37 11.19 -26.49
N ASN A 244 12.75 11.73 -27.52
CA ASN A 244 13.47 12.39 -28.59
C ASN A 244 14.05 13.69 -28.00
N ILE A 245 15.38 13.74 -27.85
CA ILE A 245 16.20 14.92 -27.49
C ILE A 245 16.41 15.12 -25.96
N SER A 246 17.67 14.92 -25.54
CA SER A 246 18.45 15.56 -24.46
C SER A 246 17.98 15.55 -22.99
N GLU A 247 16.89 14.94 -22.58
CA GLU A 247 16.59 14.78 -21.17
C GLU A 247 16.57 13.28 -20.81
N ASP A 248 17.40 12.89 -19.85
CA ASP A 248 17.35 11.55 -19.29
C ASP A 248 16.00 11.30 -18.62
N LEU A 249 15.32 10.24 -19.04
CA LEU A 249 14.08 9.84 -18.39
C LEU A 249 14.40 9.23 -17.02
N ILE A 250 13.68 9.66 -15.99
CA ILE A 250 13.81 9.10 -14.65
C ILE A 250 13.04 7.78 -14.60
N GLU A 251 13.76 6.68 -14.37
CA GLU A 251 13.22 5.30 -14.43
C GLU A 251 12.95 4.69 -13.04
N ARG A 252 13.26 5.39 -11.96
CA ARG A 252 13.08 4.95 -10.57
C ARG A 252 12.65 6.09 -9.65
N ASN A 253 12.32 5.75 -8.41
CA ASN A 253 12.06 6.77 -7.39
C ASN A 253 13.34 7.53 -7.04
N THR A 254 13.28 8.86 -7.05
CA THR A 254 14.39 9.75 -6.73
C THR A 254 13.99 10.88 -5.78
N GLU A 255 12.70 11.05 -5.53
CA GLU A 255 12.16 12.12 -4.69
C GLU A 255 10.94 11.63 -3.90
N LEU A 256 10.65 12.29 -2.79
CA LEU A 256 9.47 12.01 -1.97
C LEU A 256 8.24 12.71 -2.53
N GLN A 257 7.06 12.13 -2.31
CA GLN A 257 5.79 12.81 -2.57
C GLN A 257 5.63 14.03 -1.66
N ASN A 258 5.28 15.16 -2.26
CA ASN A 258 4.88 16.35 -1.51
C ASN A 258 3.37 16.31 -1.23
N HIS A 259 3.00 16.07 0.01
CA HIS A 259 1.60 16.00 0.45
C HIS A 259 0.98 17.35 0.79
N ASN A 260 1.75 18.47 0.71
CA ASN A 260 1.32 19.85 1.00
C ASN A 260 0.67 19.98 2.38
N LEU A 261 1.34 19.44 3.42
CA LEU A 261 0.84 19.49 4.79
C LEU A 261 1.42 20.66 5.60
N GLU A 262 2.27 21.50 5.04
CA GLU A 262 3.05 22.51 5.75
C GLU A 262 2.17 23.61 6.39
N ASN A 263 1.03 23.90 5.75
CA ASN A 263 0.17 25.03 6.12
C ASN A 263 -1.22 24.60 6.62
N VAL A 264 -1.39 23.35 7.06
CA VAL A 264 -2.69 22.89 7.57
C VAL A 264 -2.97 23.52 8.95
N ILE A 265 -4.23 23.85 9.20
CA ILE A 265 -4.68 24.53 10.43
C ILE A 265 -4.34 23.76 11.71
N ASP A 266 -4.21 22.43 11.63
CA ASP A 266 -3.89 21.56 12.76
C ASP A 266 -2.58 21.94 13.45
N PHE A 267 -1.57 22.45 12.74
CA PHE A 267 -0.33 22.91 13.38
C PHE A 267 -0.55 24.13 14.28
N LYS A 268 -1.40 25.05 13.85
CA LYS A 268 -1.80 26.17 14.70
C LYS A 268 -2.58 25.68 15.93
N ILE A 269 -3.49 24.72 15.73
CA ILE A 269 -4.24 24.11 16.83
C ILE A 269 -3.30 23.42 17.81
N LEU A 270 -2.28 22.69 17.36
CA LEU A 270 -1.28 22.06 18.21
C LEU A 270 -0.52 23.08 19.07
N ASP A 271 -0.13 24.21 18.47
CA ASP A 271 0.58 25.27 19.19
C ASP A 271 -0.31 25.92 20.27
N ASP A 272 -1.55 26.25 19.93
CA ASP A 272 -2.51 26.87 20.83
C ASP A 272 -2.98 25.90 21.93
N ALA A 273 -3.02 24.59 21.64
CA ALA A 273 -3.52 23.54 22.53
C ALA A 273 -2.44 22.86 23.40
N LYS A 274 -1.19 23.33 23.39
CA LYS A 274 -0.07 22.68 24.12
C LYS A 274 -0.41 22.34 25.57
N SER A 275 -1.05 23.27 26.31
CA SER A 275 -1.41 23.05 27.72
C SER A 275 -2.45 21.94 27.90
N ALA A 276 -3.37 21.75 26.95
CA ALA A 276 -4.34 20.65 26.99
C ALA A 276 -3.68 19.34 26.65
N ILE A 277 -2.84 19.31 25.64
CA ILE A 277 -2.22 18.08 25.13
C ILE A 277 -1.18 17.54 26.11
N PHE A 278 -0.28 18.36 26.61
CA PHE A 278 0.81 17.91 27.49
C PHE A 278 0.40 17.86 28.98
N ASN A 279 -0.37 18.83 29.46
CA ASN A 279 -0.67 18.98 30.89
C ASN A 279 -2.12 18.59 31.25
N LYS A 280 -2.90 18.12 30.26
CA LYS A 280 -4.32 17.72 30.42
C LYS A 280 -5.20 18.85 31.00
N LYS A 281 -4.77 20.11 30.82
CA LYS A 281 -5.52 21.29 31.28
C LYS A 281 -6.64 21.60 30.28
N SER A 282 -7.89 21.70 30.77
CA SER A 282 -9.02 22.00 29.89
C SER A 282 -8.86 23.35 29.22
N ILE A 283 -9.05 23.39 27.90
CA ILE A 283 -8.98 24.60 27.07
C ILE A 283 -10.10 24.62 26.05
N GLU A 284 -10.58 25.81 25.70
CA GLU A 284 -11.56 26.02 24.63
C GLU A 284 -11.00 27.03 23.64
N LEU A 285 -10.94 26.66 22.35
CA LEU A 285 -10.37 27.46 21.27
C LEU A 285 -11.38 27.67 20.16
N ASN A 286 -11.27 28.79 19.44
CA ASN A 286 -12.17 29.15 18.36
C ASN A 286 -11.39 29.41 17.07
N TYR A 287 -11.84 28.84 15.94
CA TYR A 287 -11.20 28.99 14.65
C TYR A 287 -12.21 29.32 13.56
N ARG A 288 -11.80 30.14 12.60
CA ARG A 288 -12.51 30.29 11.32
C ARG A 288 -11.87 29.39 10.30
N ILE A 289 -12.69 28.66 9.53
CA ILE A 289 -12.27 27.68 8.54
C ILE A 289 -12.94 27.91 7.19
N LYS A 290 -12.32 27.35 6.15
CA LYS A 290 -12.78 27.37 4.76
C LYS A 290 -12.89 25.94 4.26
N ASN A 291 -13.58 25.74 3.14
CA ASN A 291 -13.70 24.43 2.48
C ASN A 291 -12.37 23.86 1.98
N THR A 292 -11.32 24.65 1.91
CA THR A 292 -9.95 24.18 1.62
C THR A 292 -9.26 23.56 2.83
N ASP A 293 -9.77 23.80 4.05
CA ASP A 293 -9.26 23.22 5.28
C ASP A 293 -9.87 21.82 5.45
N ARG A 294 -9.12 20.81 4.99
CA ARG A 294 -9.54 19.40 4.98
C ARG A 294 -8.91 18.64 6.14
N THR A 295 -9.54 17.54 6.55
CA THR A 295 -9.00 16.56 7.51
C THR A 295 -8.64 17.20 8.86
N ILE A 296 -9.36 18.25 9.24
CA ILE A 296 -9.13 19.01 10.48
C ILE A 296 -9.28 18.08 11.69
N GLY A 297 -8.30 18.09 12.57
CA GLY A 297 -8.27 17.33 13.82
C GLY A 297 -7.48 16.02 13.74
N ALA A 298 -7.10 15.56 12.56
CA ALA A 298 -6.37 14.29 12.42
C ALA A 298 -4.92 14.38 12.93
N ILE A 299 -4.18 15.45 12.61
CA ILE A 299 -2.82 15.68 13.13
C ILE A 299 -2.85 15.91 14.64
N VAL A 300 -3.83 16.66 15.13
CA VAL A 300 -4.04 16.86 16.58
C VAL A 300 -4.31 15.53 17.28
N SER A 301 -5.16 14.69 16.70
CA SER A 301 -5.47 13.36 17.22
C SER A 301 -4.27 12.43 17.22
N ASN A 302 -3.44 12.48 16.17
CA ASN A 302 -2.16 11.74 16.13
C ASN A 302 -1.25 12.15 17.29
N GLU A 303 -1.06 13.43 17.52
CA GLU A 303 -0.20 13.90 18.62
C GLU A 303 -0.72 13.46 19.99
N ILE A 304 -2.03 13.58 20.22
CA ILE A 304 -2.68 13.10 21.46
C ILE A 304 -2.46 11.58 21.61
N SER A 305 -2.63 10.81 20.53
CA SER A 305 -2.48 9.34 20.56
C SER A 305 -1.03 8.92 20.80
N ASN A 306 -0.07 9.62 20.23
CA ASN A 306 1.36 9.37 20.44
C ASN A 306 1.78 9.59 21.90
N LEU A 307 1.20 10.60 22.55
CA LEU A 307 1.55 10.96 23.93
C LEU A 307 0.76 10.15 24.99
N HIS A 308 -0.49 9.82 24.70
CA HIS A 308 -1.41 9.26 25.69
C HIS A 308 -1.95 7.86 25.31
N GLY A 309 -1.54 7.31 24.18
CA GLY A 309 -2.00 6.00 23.70
C GLY A 309 -3.51 5.95 23.45
N PRO A 310 -4.14 4.77 23.55
CA PRO A 310 -5.56 4.56 23.27
C PRO A 310 -6.49 5.24 24.29
N GLU A 311 -5.98 5.62 25.46
CA GLU A 311 -6.77 6.30 26.49
C GLU A 311 -7.02 7.78 26.14
N GLY A 312 -6.17 8.41 25.33
CA GLY A 312 -6.31 9.79 24.92
C GLY A 312 -6.30 10.78 26.09
N LEU A 313 -7.05 11.87 25.94
CA LEU A 313 -7.22 12.87 26.99
C LEU A 313 -8.51 12.62 27.80
N PRO A 314 -8.61 13.15 29.02
CA PRO A 314 -9.86 13.17 29.77
C PRO A 314 -10.98 13.84 28.97
N LYS A 315 -12.23 13.47 29.22
CA LYS A 315 -13.40 13.98 28.48
C LYS A 315 -13.44 15.51 28.48
N ASN A 316 -13.65 16.11 27.30
CA ASN A 316 -13.76 17.56 27.10
C ASN A 316 -12.51 18.36 27.52
N THR A 317 -11.33 17.77 27.50
CA THR A 317 -10.08 18.47 27.80
C THR A 317 -9.73 19.49 26.71
N LEU A 318 -9.86 19.12 25.44
CA LEU A 318 -9.64 20.03 24.32
C LEU A 318 -10.95 20.25 23.56
N LYS A 319 -11.48 21.48 23.66
CA LYS A 319 -12.69 21.91 22.97
C LYS A 319 -12.33 22.86 21.84
N LEU A 320 -12.70 22.49 20.62
CA LEU A 320 -12.45 23.25 19.41
C LEU A 320 -13.76 23.67 18.77
N ASN A 321 -14.01 24.96 18.68
CA ASN A 321 -15.18 25.52 18.00
C ASN A 321 -14.76 26.09 16.65
N PHE A 322 -15.40 25.66 15.60
CA PHE A 322 -15.12 26.08 14.23
C PHE A 322 -16.30 26.84 13.65
N PHE A 323 -16.00 27.90 12.89
CA PHE A 323 -16.98 28.77 12.23
C PHE A 323 -16.65 28.86 10.74
N GLY A 324 -17.60 28.48 9.88
CA GLY A 324 -17.44 28.52 8.43
C GLY A 324 -17.77 27.22 7.75
N THR A 325 -17.10 26.94 6.64
CA THR A 325 -17.28 25.70 5.87
C THR A 325 -16.06 24.82 6.04
N GLY A 326 -16.24 23.63 6.64
CA GLY A 326 -15.19 22.61 6.71
C GLY A 326 -15.06 21.88 5.35
N GLY A 327 -13.81 21.59 4.97
CA GLY A 327 -13.52 20.72 3.84
C GLY A 327 -13.88 19.27 4.12
N GLN A 328 -13.46 18.37 3.23
CA GLN A 328 -13.67 16.93 3.39
C GLN A 328 -12.98 16.38 4.64
N SER A 329 -13.55 15.32 5.21
CA SER A 329 -12.98 14.57 6.35
C SER A 329 -12.81 15.42 7.62
N PHE A 330 -13.68 16.41 7.86
CA PHE A 330 -13.67 17.18 9.11
C PHE A 330 -13.88 16.24 10.30
N GLY A 331 -12.96 16.24 11.27
CA GLY A 331 -13.04 15.40 12.47
C GLY A 331 -12.79 13.93 12.26
N CYS A 332 -12.22 13.52 11.11
CA CYS A 332 -11.84 12.13 10.89
C CYS A 332 -10.75 11.70 11.86
N PHE A 333 -10.78 10.43 12.29
CA PHE A 333 -9.84 9.82 13.23
C PHE A 333 -9.74 10.55 14.58
N ALA A 334 -10.79 11.27 15.00
CA ALA A 334 -10.80 12.01 16.27
C ALA A 334 -10.61 11.07 17.47
N THR A 335 -9.69 11.44 18.37
CA THR A 335 -9.36 10.67 19.57
C THR A 335 -10.15 11.12 20.80
N LYS A 336 -10.13 10.29 21.86
CA LYS A 336 -10.80 10.60 23.13
C LYS A 336 -10.29 11.92 23.72
N GLY A 337 -11.21 12.71 24.31
CA GLY A 337 -10.93 13.98 25.00
C GLY A 337 -10.93 15.20 24.10
N LEU A 338 -10.93 15.00 22.78
CA LEU A 338 -11.13 16.05 21.79
C LEU A 338 -12.65 16.23 21.54
N LEU A 339 -13.16 17.43 21.70
CA LEU A 339 -14.52 17.83 21.35
C LEU A 339 -14.46 18.88 20.24
N MET A 340 -14.96 18.52 19.06
CA MET A 340 -15.03 19.43 17.92
C MET A 340 -16.46 19.83 17.64
N LYS A 341 -16.71 21.12 17.55
CA LYS A 341 -18.02 21.70 17.23
C LYS A 341 -17.88 22.62 16.03
N ILE A 342 -18.73 22.45 15.05
CA ILE A 342 -18.77 23.35 13.88
C ILE A 342 -20.11 24.10 13.84
N THR A 343 -20.03 25.40 13.54
CA THR A 343 -21.17 26.26 13.23
C THR A 343 -21.00 26.71 11.79
N GLY A 344 -21.75 26.07 10.88
CA GLY A 344 -21.62 26.26 9.44
C GLY A 344 -21.94 24.97 8.68
N THR A 345 -21.18 24.66 7.63
CA THR A 345 -21.35 23.48 6.77
C THR A 345 -20.10 22.64 6.71
N THR A 346 -20.21 21.38 6.34
CA THR A 346 -19.10 20.47 6.08
C THR A 346 -19.31 19.76 4.75
N ASN A 347 -18.21 19.27 4.19
CA ASN A 347 -18.24 18.34 3.04
C ASN A 347 -18.28 16.89 3.51
N ASP A 348 -18.07 15.96 2.58
CA ASP A 348 -18.18 14.52 2.80
C ASP A 348 -17.16 14.01 3.84
N TYR A 349 -17.42 12.80 4.34
CA TYR A 349 -16.59 12.07 5.31
C TYR A 349 -16.48 12.76 6.68
N PHE A 350 -17.50 13.50 7.10
CA PHE A 350 -17.58 14.13 8.42
C PHE A 350 -17.55 13.06 9.52
N GLY A 351 -16.59 13.19 10.44
CA GLY A 351 -16.45 12.30 11.60
C GLY A 351 -16.08 10.85 11.27
N LYS A 352 -15.47 10.60 10.10
CA LYS A 352 -15.07 9.28 9.61
C LYS A 352 -14.09 8.55 10.53
#